data_6efcfbf80148799c7cd1a9420af3dd56
#
_entry.id   6efcfbf80148799c7cd1a9420af3dd56
#
_cell.length_a   1.000
_cell.length_b   1.000
_cell.length_c   1.000
_cell.angle_alpha   90.00
_cell.angle_beta   90.00
_cell.angle_gamma   90.00
#
_symmetry.space_group_name_H-M   'P 1'
#
loop_
_entity.id
_entity.type
_entity.pdbx_description
1 polymer ?
#
loop_
_entity_poly.entity_id
_entity_poly.type
_entity_poly.pdbx_seq_one_letter_code
_entity_poly.pdbx_strand_id
1 'polypeptide(L)'
;MPHRRSLTRYRPLAIVALVALTAWLLAAPAALAEDPPLSLDTIAEMRANRTTPLVILRELRARGRAFDLDESAREQLGELGFSRRQLAVIDKVERVASMEDEGSDGAAEAGPAAAAIELSPEDTARLERIDRIVTQAVKAAGGITVVETARARLLLGPGVPPALADDARKLEQLLAKTFPGPLATGIDKRGVNIAVFIGQSEYTDWIKALEKAFTDNGVGFNNDGMSFEQRALSAPAVYLDGITTMRVTGQPEDARRTVVHAAAFHGLGQLTRRHCGDALQSGFANVAETMVFGGPSITVAGGYAGREIGAANASWAQMVKQRFADGTANTVGQVLGCTFDVMEVPQYAECWSLATVLCMKPEQFSQLVLDLRGGGQPLAAIETIYESTEAALTEGWKALALQAR
;
A
#
# COMPACT_ATOMS: atom_id res chain seq x y z
N MET A 1 -41.68 -26.05 -36.12
CA MET A 1 -42.29 -25.08 -35.17
C MET A 1 -41.25 -24.82 -34.05
N PRO A 2 -40.68 -23.62 -33.95
CA PRO A 2 -39.72 -23.32 -32.88
C PRO A 2 -40.41 -22.61 -31.73
N HIS A 3 -40.19 -23.11 -30.53
CA HIS A 3 -40.63 -22.49 -29.29
C HIS A 3 -39.76 -21.26 -28.97
N ARG A 4 -40.39 -20.09 -29.00
CA ARG A 4 -39.88 -18.84 -28.42
C ARG A 4 -39.92 -18.95 -26.90
N ARG A 5 -38.76 -18.93 -26.23
CA ARG A 5 -38.65 -18.65 -24.79
C ARG A 5 -38.42 -17.16 -24.58
N SER A 6 -39.31 -16.58 -23.81
CA SER A 6 -39.30 -15.19 -23.40
C SER A 6 -38.10 -14.84 -22.51
N LEU A 7 -37.36 -13.82 -22.92
CA LEU A 7 -36.36 -13.16 -22.08
C LEU A 7 -37.06 -12.27 -21.04
N THR A 8 -37.12 -12.73 -19.82
CA THR A 8 -37.62 -11.95 -18.69
C THR A 8 -36.58 -10.92 -18.26
N ARG A 9 -37.02 -9.69 -18.25
CA ARG A 9 -36.27 -8.47 -17.88
C ARG A 9 -35.76 -8.56 -16.44
N TYR A 10 -34.44 -8.58 -16.25
CA TYR A 10 -33.83 -8.18 -14.99
C TYR A 10 -33.51 -6.68 -15.03
N ARG A 11 -34.21 -5.92 -14.21
CA ARG A 11 -34.08 -4.48 -14.00
C ARG A 11 -32.85 -4.17 -13.09
N PRO A 12 -32.27 -2.97 -13.24
CA PRO A 12 -30.96 -2.63 -12.67
C PRO A 12 -31.12 -2.10 -11.23
N LEU A 13 -30.91 -2.95 -10.26
CA LEU A 13 -30.79 -2.56 -8.84
C LEU A 13 -29.33 -2.67 -8.32
N ALA A 14 -28.41 -3.13 -9.17
CA ALA A 14 -27.00 -3.31 -8.79
C ALA A 14 -26.14 -2.03 -8.86
N ILE A 15 -26.63 -0.95 -9.47
CA ILE A 15 -25.83 0.26 -9.71
C ILE A 15 -25.80 1.20 -8.50
N VAL A 16 -26.80 1.15 -7.63
CA VAL A 16 -26.89 2.10 -6.49
C VAL A 16 -26.03 1.69 -5.30
N ALA A 17 -25.73 0.40 -5.13
CA ALA A 17 -24.89 -0.08 -4.02
C ALA A 17 -23.37 0.14 -4.25
N LEU A 18 -22.94 0.22 -5.51
CA LEU A 18 -21.52 0.45 -5.87
C LEU A 18 -21.11 1.92 -5.64
N VAL A 19 -22.05 2.85 -5.75
CA VAL A 19 -21.80 4.29 -5.60
C VAL A 19 -21.53 4.70 -4.15
N ALA A 20 -22.06 3.98 -3.16
CA ALA A 20 -21.89 4.34 -1.75
C ALA A 20 -20.55 3.90 -1.15
N LEU A 21 -19.95 2.79 -1.61
CA LEU A 21 -18.63 2.35 -1.15
C LEU A 21 -17.50 3.09 -1.88
N THR A 22 -17.72 3.41 -3.16
CA THR A 22 -16.80 4.24 -3.94
C THR A 22 -16.84 5.70 -3.49
N ALA A 23 -17.98 6.21 -3.01
CA ALA A 23 -18.06 7.57 -2.46
C ALA A 23 -17.26 7.73 -1.15
N TRP A 24 -17.06 6.67 -0.39
CA TRP A 24 -16.25 6.71 0.85
C TRP A 24 -14.73 6.54 0.59
N LEU A 25 -14.36 5.85 -0.50
CA LEU A 25 -12.98 5.70 -0.98
C LEU A 25 -12.59 6.75 -2.03
N LEU A 26 -13.58 7.31 -2.76
CA LEU A 26 -13.38 8.38 -3.76
C LEU A 26 -13.41 9.79 -3.16
N ALA A 27 -13.57 9.95 -1.86
CA ALA A 27 -13.23 11.18 -1.17
C ALA A 27 -11.72 11.29 -0.89
N ALA A 28 -10.86 10.70 -1.74
CA ALA A 28 -9.51 11.20 -1.92
C ALA A 28 -9.62 12.51 -2.72
N PRO A 29 -9.10 13.63 -2.20
CA PRO A 29 -9.35 14.94 -2.78
C PRO A 29 -8.78 15.01 -4.19
N ALA A 30 -9.59 15.58 -5.08
CA ALA A 30 -9.05 16.21 -6.28
C ALA A 30 -7.88 17.10 -5.86
N ALA A 31 -6.78 17.05 -6.62
CA ALA A 31 -5.56 17.84 -6.39
C ALA A 31 -5.91 19.30 -6.02
N LEU A 32 -5.85 19.69 -4.78
CA LEU A 32 -4.82 20.38 -4.04
C LEU A 32 -4.60 21.82 -4.45
N ALA A 33 -5.49 22.67 -3.99
CA ALA A 33 -5.06 23.71 -3.08
C ALA A 33 -5.06 23.07 -1.67
N GLU A 34 -4.02 23.19 -0.87
CA GLU A 34 -4.03 22.79 0.53
C GLU A 34 -5.14 23.58 1.19
N ASP A 35 -6.23 22.94 1.56
CA ASP A 35 -7.30 23.62 2.29
C ASP A 35 -6.70 24.15 3.58
N PRO A 36 -6.87 25.45 3.89
CA PRO A 36 -6.25 26.03 5.07
C PRO A 36 -6.70 25.31 6.35
N PRO A 37 -5.88 25.34 7.42
CA PRO A 37 -6.25 24.74 8.69
C PRO A 37 -7.54 25.36 9.21
N LEU A 38 -8.34 24.58 9.95
CA LEU A 38 -9.66 25.02 10.42
C LEU A 38 -9.54 26.02 11.57
N SER A 39 -10.11 27.22 11.38
CA SER A 39 -10.32 28.22 12.44
C SER A 39 -11.59 27.92 13.25
N LEU A 40 -11.73 28.53 14.43
CA LEU A 40 -12.97 28.47 15.23
C LEU A 40 -14.15 29.01 14.45
N ASP A 41 -13.98 30.10 13.68
CA ASP A 41 -15.05 30.68 12.86
C ASP A 41 -15.50 29.72 11.76
N THR A 42 -14.56 29.06 11.09
CA THR A 42 -14.88 28.03 10.10
C THR A 42 -15.66 26.86 10.73
N ILE A 43 -15.28 26.45 11.94
CA ILE A 43 -16.00 25.39 12.68
C ILE A 43 -17.41 25.85 13.05
N ALA A 44 -17.57 27.09 13.49
CA ALA A 44 -18.87 27.68 13.80
C ALA A 44 -19.78 27.74 12.55
N GLU A 45 -19.22 28.16 11.42
CA GLU A 45 -19.92 28.17 10.13
C GLU A 45 -20.35 26.75 9.68
N MET A 46 -19.45 25.78 9.78
CA MET A 46 -19.79 24.38 9.51
C MET A 46 -20.92 23.87 10.41
N ARG A 47 -20.93 24.26 11.69
CA ARG A 47 -22.00 23.91 12.62
C ARG A 47 -23.33 24.62 12.26
N ALA A 48 -23.30 25.89 11.89
CA ALA A 48 -24.46 26.63 11.40
C ALA A 48 -25.07 25.96 10.16
N ASN A 49 -24.23 25.39 9.28
CA ASN A 49 -24.61 24.60 8.11
C ASN A 49 -24.97 23.14 8.46
N ARG A 50 -25.25 22.83 9.73
CA ARG A 50 -25.66 21.50 10.23
C ARG A 50 -24.64 20.39 10.06
N THR A 51 -23.36 20.70 9.83
CA THR A 51 -22.30 19.70 9.81
C THR A 51 -22.14 19.09 11.21
N THR A 52 -22.10 17.76 11.30
CA THR A 52 -22.01 17.09 12.59
C THR A 52 -20.60 17.23 13.22
N PRO A 53 -20.47 17.23 14.57
CA PRO A 53 -19.16 17.29 15.23
C PRO A 53 -18.19 16.21 14.76
N LEU A 54 -18.67 15.02 14.40
CA LEU A 54 -17.82 13.93 13.90
C LEU A 54 -17.19 14.26 12.53
N VAL A 55 -17.93 14.90 11.65
CA VAL A 55 -17.41 15.33 10.33
C VAL A 55 -16.38 16.44 10.53
N ILE A 56 -16.65 17.40 11.42
CA ILE A 56 -15.69 18.49 11.73
C ILE A 56 -14.41 17.93 12.35
N LEU A 57 -14.49 16.94 13.24
CA LEU A 57 -13.32 16.27 13.79
C LEU A 57 -12.47 15.56 12.73
N ARG A 58 -13.11 15.01 11.72
CA ARG A 58 -12.40 14.41 10.57
C ARG A 58 -11.66 15.47 9.77
N GLU A 59 -12.32 16.59 9.46
CA GLU A 59 -11.70 17.73 8.77
C GLU A 59 -10.54 18.34 9.59
N LEU A 60 -10.72 18.52 10.92
CA LEU A 60 -9.65 18.97 11.80
C LEU A 60 -8.43 18.05 11.76
N ARG A 61 -8.63 16.74 11.75
CA ARG A 61 -7.53 15.78 11.63
C ARG A 61 -6.84 15.83 10.25
N ALA A 62 -7.57 16.14 9.21
CA ALA A 62 -7.05 16.20 7.84
C ALA A 62 -6.29 17.50 7.56
N ARG A 63 -6.74 18.62 8.14
CA ARG A 63 -6.29 19.97 7.81
C ARG A 63 -5.51 20.67 8.94
N GLY A 64 -5.54 20.10 10.14
CA GLY A 64 -5.03 20.76 11.34
C GLY A 64 -5.98 21.83 11.90
N ARG A 65 -5.60 22.45 13.01
CA ARG A 65 -6.31 23.57 13.62
C ARG A 65 -5.48 24.86 13.54
N ALA A 66 -6.15 25.98 13.29
CA ALA A 66 -5.54 27.32 13.22
C ALA A 66 -5.71 28.13 14.53
N PHE A 67 -5.98 27.46 15.68
CA PHE A 67 -6.25 28.09 16.96
C PHE A 67 -5.66 27.31 18.12
N ASP A 68 -5.39 27.99 19.23
CA ASP A 68 -5.02 27.33 20.48
C ASP A 68 -6.28 26.81 21.19
N LEU A 69 -6.20 25.61 21.74
CA LEU A 69 -7.32 25.03 22.49
C LEU A 69 -7.25 25.47 23.97
N ASP A 70 -7.30 26.79 24.21
CA ASP A 70 -7.41 27.38 25.51
C ASP A 70 -8.82 27.21 26.12
N GLU A 71 -9.06 27.80 27.28
CA GLU A 71 -10.35 27.68 27.99
C GLU A 71 -11.49 28.31 27.19
N SER A 72 -11.25 29.46 26.53
CA SER A 72 -12.23 30.15 25.68
C SER A 72 -12.62 29.34 24.47
N ALA A 73 -11.62 28.76 23.76
CA ALA A 73 -11.86 27.88 22.61
C ALA A 73 -12.62 26.62 23.05
N ARG A 74 -12.32 26.04 24.20
CA ARG A 74 -13.03 24.87 24.75
C ARG A 74 -14.49 25.19 25.05
N GLU A 75 -14.78 26.37 25.62
CA GLU A 75 -16.13 26.83 25.90
C GLU A 75 -16.93 27.03 24.61
N GLN A 76 -16.36 27.75 23.63
CA GLN A 76 -16.97 27.96 22.31
C GLN A 76 -17.29 26.62 21.59
N LEU A 77 -16.34 25.69 21.58
CA LEU A 77 -16.57 24.36 21.00
C LEU A 77 -17.64 23.57 21.78
N GLY A 78 -17.70 23.74 23.09
CA GLY A 78 -18.77 23.18 23.93
C GLY A 78 -20.15 23.71 23.55
N GLU A 79 -20.29 25.03 23.34
CA GLU A 79 -21.51 25.68 22.84
C GLU A 79 -21.91 25.19 21.44
N LEU A 80 -20.92 24.90 20.60
CA LEU A 80 -21.11 24.30 19.25
C LEU A 80 -21.47 22.82 19.32
N GLY A 81 -21.60 22.23 20.53
CA GLY A 81 -22.08 20.87 20.74
C GLY A 81 -20.98 19.79 20.72
N PHE A 82 -19.71 20.16 20.95
CA PHE A 82 -18.64 19.20 21.13
C PHE A 82 -18.60 18.67 22.57
N SER A 83 -18.59 17.34 22.72
CA SER A 83 -18.46 16.68 24.02
C SER A 83 -17.03 16.78 24.57
N ARG A 84 -16.86 16.60 25.91
CA ARG A 84 -15.53 16.55 26.54
C ARG A 84 -14.57 15.54 25.91
N ARG A 85 -15.09 14.38 25.44
CA ARG A 85 -14.29 13.38 24.73
C ARG A 85 -13.81 13.89 23.36
N GLN A 86 -14.66 14.64 22.66
CA GLN A 86 -14.32 15.24 21.37
C GLN A 86 -13.31 16.38 21.53
N LEU A 87 -13.42 17.19 22.59
CA LEU A 87 -12.41 18.21 22.92
C LEU A 87 -11.04 17.59 23.22
N ALA A 88 -10.98 16.45 23.90
CA ALA A 88 -9.74 15.71 24.12
C ALA A 88 -9.13 15.13 22.82
N VAL A 89 -9.94 14.92 21.80
CA VAL A 89 -9.45 14.56 20.46
C VAL A 89 -8.90 15.77 19.74
N ILE A 90 -9.57 16.92 19.81
CA ILE A 90 -9.11 18.20 19.21
C ILE A 90 -7.79 18.65 19.85
N ASP A 91 -7.59 18.40 21.14
CA ASP A 91 -6.34 18.70 21.85
C ASP A 91 -5.10 18.03 21.23
N LYS A 92 -5.32 16.86 20.65
CA LYS A 92 -4.27 16.06 19.96
C LYS A 92 -4.09 16.41 18.49
N VAL A 93 -4.93 17.28 17.93
CA VAL A 93 -4.78 17.75 16.56
C VAL A 93 -3.69 18.82 16.51
N GLU A 94 -2.76 18.69 15.58
CA GLU A 94 -1.68 19.63 15.40
C GLU A 94 -2.20 21.04 15.10
N ARG A 95 -1.60 22.06 15.75
CA ARG A 95 -1.81 23.45 15.39
C ARG A 95 -0.95 23.79 14.19
N VAL A 96 -1.59 24.23 13.10
CA VAL A 96 -0.92 24.74 11.92
C VAL A 96 -1.05 26.26 11.93
N ALA A 97 0.07 26.99 11.91
CA ALA A 97 0.05 28.44 11.87
C ALA A 97 -0.70 28.93 10.62
N SER A 98 -1.65 29.84 10.78
CA SER A 98 -2.29 30.51 9.66
C SER A 98 -1.29 31.46 9.01
N MET A 99 -1.36 31.65 7.69
CA MET A 99 -0.44 32.53 6.92
C MET A 99 -0.49 34.01 7.38
N GLU A 100 -1.31 34.36 8.34
CA GLU A 100 -1.41 35.72 8.91
C GLU A 100 -0.50 35.94 10.14
N ASP A 101 0.14 34.88 10.65
CA ASP A 101 1.03 34.93 11.84
C ASP A 101 2.53 35.12 11.49
N GLU A 102 2.89 35.47 10.25
CA GLU A 102 4.28 35.76 9.87
C GLU A 102 4.78 37.10 10.44
N GLY A 103 5.00 37.15 11.73
CA GLY A 103 5.50 38.35 12.43
C GLY A 103 6.17 38.07 13.77
N SER A 104 6.45 36.82 14.10
CA SER A 104 7.14 36.48 15.37
C SER A 104 8.23 35.44 15.11
N ASP A 105 9.48 35.88 15.28
CA ASP A 105 10.67 35.03 15.33
C ASP A 105 10.53 33.92 16.39
N GLY A 106 10.06 32.78 15.95
CA GLY A 106 10.08 31.55 16.69
C GLY A 106 10.46 30.43 15.73
N ALA A 107 11.73 30.03 15.76
CA ALA A 107 12.15 28.81 15.08
C ALA A 107 11.25 27.66 15.54
N ALA A 108 10.31 27.23 14.68
CA ALA A 108 9.57 26.02 14.87
C ALA A 108 10.60 24.88 14.96
N GLU A 109 10.80 24.32 16.16
CA GLU A 109 11.48 23.05 16.30
C GLU A 109 10.71 22.06 15.43
N ALA A 110 11.30 21.69 14.29
CA ALA A 110 10.84 20.57 13.49
C ALA A 110 10.67 19.40 14.46
N GLY A 111 9.45 18.89 14.58
CA GLY A 111 9.18 17.69 15.35
C GLY A 111 10.20 16.61 14.96
N PRO A 112 10.53 15.66 15.84
CA PRO A 112 11.67 14.77 15.65
C PRO A 112 11.59 14.18 14.26
N ALA A 113 12.50 14.63 13.39
CA ALA A 113 12.64 14.11 12.03
C ALA A 113 12.67 12.60 12.17
N ALA A 114 11.73 11.91 11.52
CA ALA A 114 11.64 10.46 11.58
C ALA A 114 13.04 9.93 11.29
N ALA A 115 13.66 9.35 12.32
CA ALA A 115 15.06 8.95 12.25
C ALA A 115 15.21 8.03 11.04
N ALA A 116 16.03 8.43 10.08
CA ALA A 116 16.33 7.59 8.92
C ALA A 116 16.77 6.23 9.42
N ILE A 117 16.22 5.15 8.85
CA ILE A 117 16.65 3.80 9.22
C ILE A 117 18.14 3.69 8.94
N GLU A 118 18.92 3.47 9.97
CA GLU A 118 20.32 3.16 9.83
C GLU A 118 20.47 1.77 9.19
N LEU A 119 21.12 1.71 8.02
CA LEU A 119 21.36 0.46 7.33
C LEU A 119 22.48 -0.29 8.02
N SER A 120 22.26 -1.56 8.33
CA SER A 120 23.34 -2.42 8.80
C SER A 120 24.36 -2.67 7.68
N PRO A 121 25.59 -3.09 8.01
CA PRO A 121 26.57 -3.50 7.00
C PRO A 121 26.03 -4.60 6.06
N GLU A 122 25.21 -5.51 6.56
CA GLU A 122 24.57 -6.57 5.79
C GLU A 122 23.52 -6.00 4.82
N ASP A 123 22.65 -5.09 5.29
CA ASP A 123 21.69 -4.38 4.43
C ASP A 123 22.42 -3.63 3.32
N THR A 124 23.51 -2.92 3.67
CA THR A 124 24.30 -2.17 2.71
C THR A 124 24.91 -3.08 1.66
N ALA A 125 25.56 -4.18 2.07
CA ALA A 125 26.16 -5.15 1.16
C ALA A 125 25.12 -5.81 0.23
N ARG A 126 23.93 -6.08 0.77
CA ARG A 126 22.80 -6.60 -0.03
C ARG A 126 22.36 -5.59 -1.08
N LEU A 127 22.15 -4.33 -0.70
CA LEU A 127 21.73 -3.27 -1.62
C LEU A 127 22.77 -3.00 -2.71
N GLU A 128 24.07 -3.00 -2.36
CA GLU A 128 25.16 -2.87 -3.32
C GLU A 128 25.23 -4.05 -4.29
N ARG A 129 24.95 -5.26 -3.83
CA ARG A 129 24.87 -6.44 -4.71
C ARG A 129 23.71 -6.31 -5.69
N ILE A 130 22.51 -5.92 -5.23
CA ILE A 130 21.35 -5.68 -6.09
C ILE A 130 21.67 -4.60 -7.12
N ASP A 131 22.29 -3.51 -6.68
CA ASP A 131 22.68 -2.40 -7.55
C ASP A 131 23.66 -2.82 -8.66
N ARG A 132 24.68 -3.62 -8.31
CA ARG A 132 25.60 -4.20 -9.29
C ARG A 132 24.88 -5.10 -10.32
N ILE A 133 24.01 -6.01 -9.85
CA ILE A 133 23.24 -6.91 -10.71
C ILE A 133 22.39 -6.11 -11.70
N VAL A 134 21.62 -5.13 -11.22
CA VAL A 134 20.77 -4.30 -12.05
C VAL A 134 21.58 -3.50 -13.07
N THR A 135 22.68 -2.87 -12.63
CA THR A 135 23.55 -2.08 -13.49
C THR A 135 24.16 -2.93 -14.62
N GLN A 136 24.65 -4.15 -14.28
CA GLN A 136 25.17 -5.09 -15.27
C GLN A 136 24.10 -5.54 -16.28
N ALA A 137 22.91 -5.88 -15.79
CA ALA A 137 21.81 -6.32 -16.63
C ALA A 137 21.33 -5.20 -17.58
N VAL A 138 21.16 -3.97 -17.07
CA VAL A 138 20.79 -2.80 -17.89
C VAL A 138 21.81 -2.54 -18.99
N LYS A 139 23.12 -2.61 -18.66
CA LYS A 139 24.19 -2.43 -19.64
C LYS A 139 24.21 -3.52 -20.71
N ALA A 140 23.96 -4.77 -20.31
CA ALA A 140 24.00 -5.92 -21.22
C ALA A 140 22.78 -6.00 -22.14
N ALA A 141 21.59 -5.72 -21.63
CA ALA A 141 20.36 -5.74 -22.44
C ALA A 141 20.28 -4.56 -23.41
N GLY A 142 20.80 -3.39 -23.04
CA GLY A 142 20.74 -2.17 -23.87
C GLY A 142 19.33 -1.61 -24.03
N GLY A 143 19.22 -0.38 -24.54
CA GLY A 143 17.93 0.25 -24.88
C GLY A 143 16.98 0.52 -23.71
N ILE A 144 17.43 0.33 -22.46
CA ILE A 144 16.61 0.52 -21.26
C ILE A 144 16.74 1.96 -20.78
N THR A 145 15.60 2.62 -20.55
CA THR A 145 15.54 3.93 -19.92
C THR A 145 15.36 3.75 -18.41
N VAL A 146 16.29 4.28 -17.63
CA VAL A 146 16.20 4.26 -16.16
C VAL A 146 15.50 5.53 -15.67
N VAL A 147 14.38 5.39 -14.96
CA VAL A 147 13.65 6.49 -14.33
C VAL A 147 13.68 6.28 -12.83
N GLU A 148 14.32 7.21 -12.12
CA GLU A 148 14.38 7.14 -10.66
C GLU A 148 13.27 7.97 -10.01
N THR A 149 12.73 7.43 -8.92
CA THR A 149 11.91 8.15 -7.96
C THR A 149 12.68 8.27 -6.64
N ALA A 150 12.07 8.80 -5.59
CA ALA A 150 12.75 8.88 -4.29
C ALA A 150 13.07 7.48 -3.72
N ARG A 151 12.25 6.46 -4.05
CA ARG A 151 12.29 5.14 -3.38
C ARG A 151 12.34 3.95 -4.34
N ALA A 152 12.27 4.17 -5.65
CA ALA A 152 12.27 3.10 -6.64
C ALA A 152 13.05 3.50 -7.89
N ARG A 153 13.52 2.49 -8.62
CA ARG A 153 14.05 2.63 -9.99
C ARG A 153 13.17 1.84 -10.95
N LEU A 154 12.64 2.52 -11.94
CA LEU A 154 11.92 1.90 -13.03
C LEU A 154 12.88 1.72 -14.22
N LEU A 155 12.95 0.51 -14.72
CA LEU A 155 13.81 0.08 -15.84
C LEU A 155 12.89 -0.17 -17.03
N LEU A 156 12.74 0.84 -17.87
CA LEU A 156 11.73 0.87 -18.91
C LEU A 156 12.34 0.42 -20.24
N GLY A 157 11.82 -0.68 -20.78
CA GLY A 157 12.17 -1.14 -22.12
C GLY A 157 11.67 -0.18 -23.22
N PRO A 158 12.11 -0.39 -24.47
CA PRO A 158 11.69 0.43 -25.59
C PRO A 158 10.15 0.55 -25.70
N GLY A 159 9.67 1.78 -25.92
CA GLY A 159 8.24 2.07 -26.07
C GLY A 159 7.43 2.15 -24.77
N VAL A 160 8.00 1.82 -23.60
CA VAL A 160 7.33 1.99 -22.31
C VAL A 160 7.33 3.46 -21.93
N PRO A 161 6.15 4.08 -21.63
CA PRO A 161 6.08 5.49 -21.34
C PRO A 161 6.69 5.81 -19.97
N PRO A 162 7.56 6.86 -19.85
CA PRO A 162 8.16 7.30 -18.59
C PRO A 162 7.12 7.73 -17.52
N ALA A 163 5.92 8.14 -17.95
CA ALA A 163 4.82 8.50 -17.07
C ALA A 163 4.39 7.35 -16.14
N LEU A 164 4.80 6.11 -16.42
CA LEU A 164 4.58 4.97 -15.51
C LEU A 164 5.21 5.19 -14.13
N ALA A 165 6.25 6.02 -14.04
CA ALA A 165 6.88 6.38 -12.77
C ALA A 165 6.02 7.32 -11.90
N ASP A 166 5.00 7.97 -12.46
CA ASP A 166 4.14 8.88 -11.71
C ASP A 166 3.27 8.12 -10.69
N ASP A 167 2.91 6.88 -10.99
CA ASP A 167 2.18 6.03 -10.06
C ASP A 167 3.05 5.62 -8.86
N ALA A 168 4.34 5.36 -9.07
CA ALA A 168 5.29 5.13 -7.98
C ALA A 168 5.47 6.40 -7.11
N ARG A 169 5.60 7.57 -7.73
CA ARG A 169 5.68 8.87 -7.01
C ARG A 169 4.42 9.14 -6.20
N LYS A 170 3.24 8.85 -6.78
CA LYS A 170 1.96 8.99 -6.08
C LYS A 170 1.91 8.06 -4.85
N LEU A 171 2.35 6.82 -4.97
CA LEU A 171 2.45 5.91 -3.83
C LEU A 171 3.40 6.47 -2.75
N GLU A 172 4.59 6.96 -3.13
CA GLU A 172 5.55 7.55 -2.20
C GLU A 172 4.96 8.71 -1.40
N GLN A 173 4.21 9.59 -2.06
CA GLN A 173 3.51 10.70 -1.41
C GLN A 173 2.42 10.21 -0.44
N LEU A 174 1.64 9.21 -0.87
CA LEU A 174 0.60 8.63 -0.01
C LEU A 174 1.19 7.94 1.21
N LEU A 175 2.29 7.18 1.04
CA LEU A 175 2.98 6.54 2.17
C LEU A 175 3.54 7.59 3.14
N ALA A 176 4.16 8.65 2.63
CA ALA A 176 4.69 9.72 3.47
C ALA A 176 3.60 10.48 4.22
N LYS A 177 2.43 10.66 3.61
CA LYS A 177 1.27 11.33 4.23
C LYS A 177 0.56 10.43 5.27
N THR A 178 0.53 9.13 5.03
CA THR A 178 -0.30 8.19 5.82
C THR A 178 0.47 7.59 7.00
N PHE A 179 1.74 7.25 6.80
CA PHE A 179 2.52 6.50 7.77
C PHE A 179 3.69 7.34 8.29
N PRO A 180 3.88 7.45 9.61
CA PRO A 180 5.08 8.06 10.17
C PRO A 180 6.29 7.11 10.04
N GLY A 181 7.49 7.67 10.23
CA GLY A 181 8.72 6.88 10.40
C GLY A 181 9.17 6.13 9.15
N PRO A 182 9.51 4.83 9.26
CA PRO A 182 10.26 4.11 8.22
C PRO A 182 9.51 4.00 6.89
N LEU A 183 8.19 3.86 6.93
CA LEU A 183 7.37 3.82 5.72
C LEU A 183 7.35 5.16 4.98
N ALA A 184 7.58 6.26 5.70
CA ALA A 184 7.68 7.59 5.10
C ALA A 184 9.05 7.85 4.42
N THR A 185 10.16 7.36 4.96
CA THR A 185 11.51 7.81 4.55
C THR A 185 12.56 6.71 4.42
N GLY A 186 12.29 5.50 4.93
CA GLY A 186 13.32 4.48 5.14
C GLY A 186 13.61 3.56 3.94
N ILE A 187 12.95 3.74 2.79
CA ILE A 187 13.15 2.86 1.63
C ILE A 187 14.28 3.38 0.75
N ASP A 188 15.32 2.56 0.54
CA ASP A 188 16.41 2.85 -0.39
C ASP A 188 16.04 2.33 -1.79
N LYS A 189 16.07 3.22 -2.79
CA LYS A 189 15.70 2.91 -4.18
C LYS A 189 16.54 1.79 -4.81
N ARG A 190 17.77 1.54 -4.32
CA ARG A 190 18.61 0.41 -4.80
C ARG A 190 17.98 -0.95 -4.56
N GLY A 191 17.15 -1.06 -3.53
CA GLY A 191 16.40 -2.28 -3.20
C GLY A 191 15.01 -2.38 -3.80
N VAL A 192 14.62 -1.45 -4.69
CA VAL A 192 13.31 -1.43 -5.35
C VAL A 192 13.48 -1.14 -6.84
N ASN A 193 13.66 -2.19 -7.63
CA ASN A 193 13.89 -2.09 -9.07
C ASN A 193 12.73 -2.76 -9.82
N ILE A 194 12.10 -2.04 -10.74
CA ILE A 194 10.92 -2.51 -11.45
C ILE A 194 11.17 -2.40 -12.96
N ALA A 195 11.41 -3.53 -13.60
CA ALA A 195 11.68 -3.63 -15.02
C ALA A 195 10.39 -3.92 -15.80
N VAL A 196 10.04 -3.05 -16.75
CA VAL A 196 8.80 -3.11 -17.52
C VAL A 196 9.10 -3.13 -19.01
N PHE A 197 8.53 -4.09 -19.72
CA PHE A 197 8.72 -4.28 -21.15
C PHE A 197 7.38 -4.47 -21.87
N ILE A 198 7.29 -4.04 -23.13
CA ILE A 198 6.15 -4.30 -24.01
C ILE A 198 6.55 -5.41 -25.01
N GLY A 199 7.74 -5.30 -25.60
CA GLY A 199 8.23 -6.24 -26.62
C GLY A 199 8.69 -7.56 -26.00
N GLN A 200 8.36 -8.68 -26.66
CA GLN A 200 8.79 -10.02 -26.24
C GLN A 200 10.30 -10.20 -26.38
N SER A 201 10.89 -9.68 -27.46
CA SER A 201 12.32 -9.82 -27.73
C SER A 201 13.14 -9.11 -26.68
N GLU A 202 12.83 -7.84 -26.43
CA GLU A 202 13.51 -6.98 -25.46
C GLU A 202 13.36 -7.53 -24.04
N TYR A 203 12.20 -8.08 -23.71
CA TYR A 203 11.97 -8.75 -22.43
C TYR A 203 12.84 -10.01 -22.31
N THR A 204 12.94 -10.83 -23.39
CA THR A 204 13.78 -12.01 -23.38
C THR A 204 15.27 -11.65 -23.23
N ASP A 205 15.74 -10.62 -23.92
CA ASP A 205 17.12 -10.15 -23.82
C ASP A 205 17.42 -9.61 -22.40
N TRP A 206 16.47 -8.90 -21.81
CA TRP A 206 16.55 -8.48 -20.41
C TRP A 206 16.65 -9.67 -19.44
N ILE A 207 15.80 -10.68 -19.58
CA ILE A 207 15.81 -11.85 -18.69
C ILE A 207 17.15 -12.61 -18.79
N LYS A 208 17.71 -12.78 -19.98
CA LYS A 208 19.04 -13.40 -20.16
C LYS A 208 20.15 -12.56 -19.54
N ALA A 209 20.11 -11.25 -19.74
CA ALA A 209 21.06 -10.32 -19.13
C ALA A 209 20.98 -10.36 -17.61
N LEU A 210 19.76 -10.41 -17.06
CA LEU A 210 19.51 -10.47 -15.63
C LEU A 210 20.00 -11.80 -15.03
N GLU A 211 19.67 -12.95 -15.64
CA GLU A 211 20.14 -14.27 -15.22
C GLU A 211 21.66 -14.35 -15.18
N LYS A 212 22.30 -13.84 -16.25
CA LYS A 212 23.77 -13.76 -16.30
C LYS A 212 24.33 -12.88 -15.17
N ALA A 213 23.74 -11.70 -14.95
CA ALA A 213 24.20 -10.79 -13.91
C ALA A 213 24.04 -11.41 -12.50
N PHE A 214 22.97 -12.16 -12.22
CA PHE A 214 22.84 -12.92 -10.98
C PHE A 214 23.96 -13.96 -10.83
N THR A 215 24.18 -14.77 -11.87
CA THR A 215 25.22 -15.81 -11.89
C THR A 215 26.61 -15.20 -11.67
N ASP A 216 26.94 -14.12 -12.36
CA ASP A 216 28.22 -13.41 -12.23
C ASP A 216 28.45 -12.82 -10.80
N ASN A 217 27.36 -12.58 -10.06
CA ASN A 217 27.40 -12.13 -8.66
C ASN A 217 27.21 -13.26 -7.64
N GLY A 218 27.37 -14.52 -8.06
CA GLY A 218 27.33 -15.69 -7.17
C GLY A 218 25.93 -16.06 -6.67
N VAL A 219 24.86 -15.57 -7.32
CA VAL A 219 23.48 -15.91 -6.99
C VAL A 219 22.96 -16.92 -8.00
N GLY A 220 22.76 -18.15 -7.55
CA GLY A 220 22.15 -19.21 -8.37
C GLY A 220 20.62 -19.18 -8.28
N PHE A 221 19.96 -19.56 -9.36
CA PHE A 221 18.53 -19.85 -9.34
C PHE A 221 18.33 -21.34 -9.04
N ASN A 222 17.39 -21.63 -8.13
CA ASN A 222 17.03 -23.00 -7.84
C ASN A 222 16.25 -23.59 -9.05
N ASN A 223 16.82 -24.58 -9.71
CA ASN A 223 16.27 -25.14 -10.93
C ASN A 223 15.45 -26.40 -10.60
N ASP A 224 14.19 -26.23 -10.20
CA ASP A 224 13.23 -27.35 -10.04
C ASP A 224 12.76 -27.89 -11.42
N GLY A 225 13.73 -28.13 -12.30
CA GLY A 225 13.46 -28.63 -13.66
C GLY A 225 13.09 -27.59 -14.71
N MET A 226 12.95 -26.31 -14.33
CA MET A 226 12.67 -25.21 -15.27
C MET A 226 13.71 -24.10 -15.10
N SER A 227 14.30 -23.59 -16.20
CA SER A 227 15.25 -22.49 -16.14
C SER A 227 14.58 -21.19 -15.68
N PHE A 228 15.39 -20.25 -15.16
CA PHE A 228 14.87 -18.92 -14.81
C PHE A 228 14.21 -18.24 -16.00
N GLU A 229 14.84 -18.31 -17.18
CA GLU A 229 14.27 -17.76 -18.43
C GLU A 229 12.88 -18.35 -18.72
N GLN A 230 12.72 -19.67 -18.66
CA GLN A 230 11.42 -20.32 -18.91
C GLN A 230 10.35 -19.84 -17.94
N ARG A 231 10.67 -19.73 -16.65
CA ARG A 231 9.73 -19.22 -15.62
C ARG A 231 9.34 -17.77 -15.90
N ALA A 232 10.33 -16.92 -16.16
CA ALA A 232 10.10 -15.50 -16.41
C ALA A 232 9.27 -15.25 -17.66
N LEU A 233 9.47 -16.06 -18.71
CA LEU A 233 8.71 -15.94 -19.95
C LEU A 233 7.29 -16.50 -19.85
N SER A 234 7.03 -17.40 -18.90
CA SER A 234 5.70 -17.99 -18.67
C SER A 234 4.83 -17.19 -17.70
N ALA A 235 5.41 -16.25 -16.96
CA ALA A 235 4.72 -15.45 -15.95
C ALA A 235 4.53 -14.00 -16.43
N PRO A 236 3.41 -13.33 -16.07
CA PRO A 236 3.21 -11.91 -16.37
C PRO A 236 4.19 -11.01 -15.63
N ALA A 237 4.60 -11.39 -14.44
CA ALA A 237 5.65 -10.74 -13.66
C ALA A 237 6.40 -11.75 -12.79
N VAL A 238 7.68 -11.47 -12.51
CA VAL A 238 8.53 -12.25 -11.62
C VAL A 238 9.13 -11.34 -10.57
N TYR A 239 9.06 -11.79 -9.32
CA TYR A 239 9.56 -11.08 -8.14
C TYR A 239 10.83 -11.78 -7.64
N LEU A 240 11.92 -11.04 -7.64
CA LEU A 240 13.22 -11.45 -7.11
C LEU A 240 13.57 -10.59 -5.91
N ASP A 241 14.76 -10.78 -5.35
CA ASP A 241 15.22 -9.94 -4.26
C ASP A 241 15.47 -8.49 -4.71
N GLY A 242 14.54 -7.60 -4.40
CA GLY A 242 14.62 -6.18 -4.75
C GLY A 242 14.44 -5.86 -6.24
N ILE A 243 14.04 -6.84 -7.04
CA ILE A 243 13.83 -6.69 -8.49
C ILE A 243 12.51 -7.33 -8.88
N THR A 244 11.63 -6.57 -9.53
CA THR A 244 10.48 -7.11 -10.25
C THR A 244 10.72 -6.95 -11.75
N THR A 245 10.41 -7.97 -12.51
CA THR A 245 10.45 -7.88 -13.96
C THR A 245 9.11 -8.32 -14.55
N MET A 246 8.59 -7.54 -15.49
CA MET A 246 7.30 -7.81 -16.11
C MET A 246 7.28 -7.52 -17.60
N ARG A 247 6.47 -8.27 -18.32
CA ARG A 247 6.07 -7.96 -19.68
C ARG A 247 4.59 -7.58 -19.70
N VAL A 248 4.29 -6.41 -20.23
CA VAL A 248 2.91 -5.94 -20.41
C VAL A 248 2.27 -6.74 -21.56
N THR A 249 1.38 -7.66 -21.22
CA THR A 249 0.64 -8.49 -22.20
C THR A 249 -0.85 -8.12 -22.26
N GLY A 250 -1.31 -7.33 -21.30
CA GLY A 250 -2.71 -6.94 -21.12
C GLY A 250 -2.93 -5.43 -21.29
N GLN A 251 -3.80 -4.90 -20.46
CA GLN A 251 -4.12 -3.47 -20.46
C GLN A 251 -2.99 -2.65 -19.83
N PRO A 252 -2.76 -1.39 -20.28
CA PRO A 252 -1.78 -0.50 -19.66
C PRO A 252 -2.00 -0.31 -18.14
N GLU A 253 -3.25 -0.41 -17.69
CA GLU A 253 -3.61 -0.33 -16.27
C GLU A 253 -2.96 -1.45 -15.44
N ASP A 254 -2.79 -2.65 -16.00
CA ASP A 254 -2.15 -3.78 -15.32
C ASP A 254 -0.68 -3.45 -15.00
N ALA A 255 0.02 -2.80 -15.93
CA ALA A 255 1.39 -2.35 -15.72
C ALA A 255 1.49 -1.31 -14.59
N ARG A 256 0.58 -0.34 -14.57
CA ARG A 256 0.52 0.71 -13.55
C ARG A 256 0.31 0.10 -12.16
N ARG A 257 -0.63 -0.83 -12.03
CA ARG A 257 -0.92 -1.55 -10.78
C ARG A 257 0.27 -2.37 -10.33
N THR A 258 0.88 -3.12 -11.24
CA THR A 258 2.07 -3.92 -10.93
C THR A 258 3.25 -3.06 -10.46
N VAL A 259 3.44 -1.87 -11.01
CA VAL A 259 4.47 -0.91 -10.54
C VAL A 259 4.23 -0.52 -9.09
N VAL A 260 2.99 -0.14 -8.74
CA VAL A 260 2.63 0.24 -7.37
C VAL A 260 2.77 -0.95 -6.42
N HIS A 261 2.27 -2.11 -6.83
CA HIS A 261 2.38 -3.35 -6.06
C HIS A 261 3.84 -3.70 -5.78
N ALA A 262 4.67 -3.73 -6.81
CA ALA A 262 6.09 -4.06 -6.69
C ALA A 262 6.86 -3.06 -5.81
N ALA A 263 6.57 -1.77 -5.96
CA ALA A 263 7.20 -0.74 -5.13
C ALA A 263 6.87 -0.93 -3.64
N ALA A 264 5.61 -1.18 -3.31
CA ALA A 264 5.18 -1.44 -1.93
C ALA A 264 5.71 -2.77 -1.40
N PHE A 265 5.65 -3.83 -2.21
CA PHE A 265 6.13 -5.17 -1.88
C PHE A 265 7.61 -5.17 -1.52
N HIS A 266 8.46 -4.65 -2.40
CA HIS A 266 9.90 -4.56 -2.14
C HIS A 266 10.23 -3.57 -1.04
N GLY A 267 9.50 -2.45 -0.96
CA GLY A 267 9.66 -1.46 0.08
C GLY A 267 9.43 -2.04 1.47
N LEU A 268 8.32 -2.74 1.70
CA LEU A 268 8.06 -3.39 2.99
C LEU A 268 9.07 -4.51 3.26
N GLY A 269 9.38 -5.33 2.27
CA GLY A 269 10.38 -6.39 2.40
C GLY A 269 11.76 -5.86 2.78
N GLN A 270 12.18 -4.72 2.22
CA GLN A 270 13.43 -4.05 2.58
C GLN A 270 13.39 -3.51 4.02
N LEU A 271 12.31 -2.81 4.38
CA LEU A 271 12.16 -2.22 5.70
C LEU A 271 12.17 -3.27 6.82
N THR A 272 11.55 -4.41 6.59
CA THR A 272 11.43 -5.50 7.56
C THR A 272 12.52 -6.56 7.43
N ARG A 273 13.47 -6.41 6.52
CA ARG A 273 14.44 -7.48 6.14
C ARG A 273 13.75 -8.80 5.79
N ARG A 274 12.52 -8.70 5.23
CA ARG A 274 11.62 -9.81 4.91
C ARG A 274 11.07 -10.61 6.10
N HIS A 275 11.31 -10.16 7.33
CA HIS A 275 10.74 -10.83 8.50
C HIS A 275 9.22 -10.66 8.60
N CYS A 276 8.60 -9.80 7.78
CA CYS A 276 7.15 -9.64 7.76
C CYS A 276 6.40 -10.86 7.20
N GLY A 277 7.09 -11.78 6.52
CA GLY A 277 6.48 -12.92 5.84
C GLY A 277 5.72 -12.52 4.55
N ASP A 278 5.43 -13.53 3.74
CA ASP A 278 4.82 -13.35 2.41
C ASP A 278 3.41 -12.75 2.48
N ALA A 279 2.63 -13.17 3.46
CA ALA A 279 1.26 -12.74 3.63
C ALA A 279 1.13 -11.24 3.93
N LEU A 280 1.93 -10.74 4.90
CA LEU A 280 1.88 -9.32 5.26
C LEU A 280 2.50 -8.46 4.14
N GLN A 281 3.55 -8.95 3.48
CA GLN A 281 4.19 -8.27 2.37
C GLN A 281 3.24 -8.12 1.17
N SER A 282 2.56 -9.20 0.79
CA SER A 282 1.55 -9.17 -0.28
C SER A 282 0.31 -8.35 0.12
N GLY A 283 -0.17 -8.54 1.35
CA GLY A 283 -1.30 -7.78 1.87
C GLY A 283 -1.07 -6.28 1.81
N PHE A 284 0.10 -5.81 2.26
CA PHE A 284 0.46 -4.40 2.21
C PHE A 284 0.61 -3.87 0.78
N ALA A 285 1.17 -4.66 -0.13
CA ALA A 285 1.25 -4.29 -1.54
C ALA A 285 -0.14 -4.07 -2.17
N ASN A 286 -1.12 -4.90 -1.82
CA ASN A 286 -2.51 -4.73 -2.24
C ASN A 286 -3.21 -3.54 -1.55
N VAL A 287 -2.84 -3.21 -0.30
CA VAL A 287 -3.27 -1.96 0.35
C VAL A 287 -2.73 -0.75 -0.41
N ALA A 288 -1.47 -0.76 -0.82
CA ALA A 288 -0.87 0.30 -1.63
C ALA A 288 -1.60 0.50 -2.97
N GLU A 289 -1.97 -0.59 -3.67
CA GLU A 289 -2.81 -0.51 -4.86
C GLU A 289 -4.18 0.14 -4.54
N THR A 290 -4.78 -0.26 -3.42
CA THR A 290 -6.05 0.33 -2.97
C THR A 290 -5.92 1.84 -2.72
N MET A 291 -4.80 2.27 -2.13
CA MET A 291 -4.53 3.70 -1.90
C MET A 291 -4.38 4.50 -3.20
N VAL A 292 -3.78 3.91 -4.23
CA VAL A 292 -3.50 4.60 -5.50
C VAL A 292 -4.67 4.52 -6.48
N PHE A 293 -5.34 3.36 -6.57
CA PHE A 293 -6.33 3.04 -7.61
C PHE A 293 -7.74 2.76 -7.08
N GLY A 294 -7.95 2.78 -5.76
CA GLY A 294 -9.25 2.55 -5.14
C GLY A 294 -9.64 1.08 -4.93
N GLY A 295 -8.76 0.13 -5.26
CA GLY A 295 -9.00 -1.30 -5.01
C GLY A 295 -7.77 -2.15 -5.34
N PRO A 296 -7.65 -3.35 -4.75
CA PRO A 296 -6.59 -4.28 -5.05
C PRO A 296 -6.72 -4.80 -6.47
N SER A 297 -5.61 -5.17 -7.08
CA SER A 297 -5.62 -5.88 -8.36
C SER A 297 -5.72 -7.39 -8.16
N ILE A 298 -6.15 -8.05 -9.22
CA ILE A 298 -6.23 -9.51 -9.29
C ILE A 298 -4.88 -10.10 -9.71
N THR A 299 -4.00 -9.26 -10.25
CA THR A 299 -2.67 -9.67 -10.68
C THR A 299 -1.79 -9.79 -9.46
N VAL A 300 -1.79 -10.96 -8.86
CA VAL A 300 -0.87 -11.24 -7.77
C VAL A 300 0.35 -11.91 -8.31
N ALA A 301 1.44 -11.30 -8.06
CA ALA A 301 2.71 -11.92 -8.22
C ALA A 301 3.02 -12.74 -6.98
N GLY A 302 2.79 -14.00 -7.04
CA GLY A 302 3.24 -14.94 -6.04
C GLY A 302 4.47 -15.68 -6.54
N GLY A 303 5.54 -15.71 -5.73
CA GLY A 303 6.69 -16.58 -5.90
C GLY A 303 7.40 -16.48 -7.26
N TYR A 304 8.22 -17.47 -7.57
CA TYR A 304 8.96 -17.60 -8.85
C TYR A 304 8.09 -17.87 -10.09
N ALA A 305 6.77 -18.01 -9.91
CA ALA A 305 5.82 -18.14 -10.99
C ALA A 305 4.62 -17.28 -10.66
N GLY A 306 4.53 -16.08 -11.25
CA GLY A 306 3.32 -15.27 -11.18
C GLY A 306 2.13 -16.10 -11.67
N ARG A 307 1.20 -16.43 -10.79
CA ARG A 307 -0.08 -16.98 -11.20
C ARG A 307 -0.99 -15.82 -11.55
N GLU A 308 -1.51 -15.80 -12.79
CA GLU A 308 -2.70 -15.00 -13.07
C GLU A 308 -3.84 -15.56 -12.21
N ILE A 309 -4.19 -14.81 -11.21
CA ILE A 309 -5.33 -15.15 -10.38
C ILE A 309 -6.55 -14.52 -11.04
N GLY A 310 -7.07 -15.20 -12.06
CA GLY A 310 -8.23 -14.79 -12.83
C GLY A 310 -9.52 -14.94 -12.04
N ALA A 311 -9.84 -13.96 -11.21
CA ALA A 311 -11.20 -13.77 -10.70
C ALA A 311 -11.69 -12.37 -11.08
N ALA A 312 -11.80 -12.13 -12.37
CA ALA A 312 -12.06 -10.83 -12.98
C ALA A 312 -13.33 -10.09 -12.51
N ASN A 313 -14.16 -10.67 -11.62
CA ASN A 313 -15.42 -10.08 -11.18
C ASN A 313 -15.76 -10.27 -9.70
N ALA A 314 -14.87 -10.85 -8.89
CA ALA A 314 -15.15 -11.01 -7.46
C ALA A 314 -14.60 -9.82 -6.66
N SER A 315 -15.45 -9.13 -5.92
CA SER A 315 -15.01 -8.18 -4.91
C SER A 315 -14.27 -8.94 -3.82
N TRP A 316 -13.01 -8.61 -3.58
CA TRP A 316 -12.21 -9.23 -2.50
C TRP A 316 -12.87 -9.02 -1.13
N ALA A 317 -13.48 -7.86 -0.91
CA ALA A 317 -14.23 -7.59 0.31
C ALA A 317 -15.40 -8.56 0.48
N GLN A 318 -16.16 -8.82 -0.59
CA GLN A 318 -17.26 -9.80 -0.54
C GLN A 318 -16.75 -11.22 -0.32
N MET A 319 -15.62 -11.59 -0.93
CA MET A 319 -15.01 -12.90 -0.72
C MET A 319 -14.61 -13.12 0.74
N VAL A 320 -13.93 -12.16 1.36
CA VAL A 320 -13.54 -12.22 2.77
C VAL A 320 -14.78 -12.26 3.67
N LYS A 321 -15.79 -11.42 3.38
CA LYS A 321 -17.07 -11.42 4.09
C LYS A 321 -17.76 -12.77 4.03
N GLN A 322 -17.82 -13.37 2.85
CA GLN A 322 -18.44 -14.69 2.66
C GLN A 322 -17.70 -15.77 3.47
N ARG A 323 -16.37 -15.80 3.41
CA ARG A 323 -15.57 -16.77 4.16
C ARG A 323 -15.77 -16.66 5.68
N PHE A 324 -15.88 -15.44 6.22
CA PHE A 324 -16.23 -15.24 7.63
C PHE A 324 -17.66 -15.68 7.96
N ALA A 325 -18.61 -15.44 7.06
CA ALA A 325 -20.00 -15.87 7.23
C ALA A 325 -20.13 -17.40 7.23
N ASP A 326 -19.37 -18.08 6.37
CA ASP A 326 -19.39 -19.54 6.21
C ASP A 326 -18.48 -20.26 7.24
N GLY A 327 -17.71 -19.52 8.05
CA GLY A 327 -16.77 -20.09 9.01
C GLY A 327 -15.54 -20.75 8.35
N THR A 328 -15.21 -20.37 7.08
CA THR A 328 -14.06 -20.91 6.33
C THR A 328 -12.88 -19.91 6.26
N ALA A 329 -13.03 -18.72 6.86
CA ALA A 329 -11.95 -17.75 6.94
C ALA A 329 -10.84 -18.24 7.88
N ASN A 330 -9.60 -17.89 7.51
CA ASN A 330 -8.43 -18.16 8.35
C ASN A 330 -8.40 -17.23 9.57
N THR A 331 -7.76 -17.68 10.66
CA THR A 331 -7.38 -16.80 11.78
C THR A 331 -6.23 -15.87 11.35
N VAL A 332 -5.95 -14.85 12.16
CA VAL A 332 -4.80 -13.95 11.92
C VAL A 332 -3.50 -14.74 11.80
N GLY A 333 -3.25 -15.69 12.72
CA GLY A 333 -2.04 -16.52 12.70
C GLY A 333 -1.96 -17.42 11.47
N GLN A 334 -3.08 -18.00 11.03
CA GLN A 334 -3.14 -18.81 9.82
C GLN A 334 -2.84 -17.97 8.56
N VAL A 335 -3.41 -16.76 8.46
CA VAL A 335 -3.09 -15.84 7.35
C VAL A 335 -1.61 -15.49 7.34
N LEU A 336 -1.05 -15.09 8.48
CA LEU A 336 0.37 -14.72 8.57
C LEU A 336 1.32 -15.88 8.27
N GLY A 337 0.87 -17.13 8.46
CA GLY A 337 1.60 -18.34 8.11
C GLY A 337 1.52 -18.75 6.64
N CYS A 338 0.70 -18.07 5.83
CA CYS A 338 0.60 -18.39 4.40
C CYS A 338 1.87 -17.97 3.65
N THR A 339 2.33 -18.84 2.75
CA THR A 339 3.44 -18.57 1.84
C THR A 339 2.96 -18.52 0.40
N PHE A 340 3.71 -17.85 -0.48
CA PHE A 340 3.31 -17.68 -1.90
C PHE A 340 3.05 -18.99 -2.62
N ASP A 341 3.73 -20.07 -2.24
CA ASP A 341 3.61 -21.37 -2.91
C ASP A 341 2.24 -22.02 -2.73
N VAL A 342 1.52 -21.66 -1.65
CA VAL A 342 0.24 -22.27 -1.28
C VAL A 342 -0.92 -21.28 -1.29
N MET A 343 -0.67 -19.98 -1.43
CA MET A 343 -1.74 -18.98 -1.48
C MET A 343 -2.59 -19.13 -2.75
N GLU A 344 -3.89 -19.14 -2.55
CA GLU A 344 -4.90 -19.02 -3.59
C GLU A 344 -5.61 -17.66 -3.48
N VAL A 345 -6.52 -17.36 -4.43
CA VAL A 345 -7.26 -16.08 -4.44
C VAL A 345 -7.88 -15.72 -3.09
N PRO A 346 -8.56 -16.65 -2.39
CA PRO A 346 -9.15 -16.32 -1.10
C PRO A 346 -8.13 -15.90 -0.04
N GLN A 347 -6.95 -16.56 0.02
CA GLN A 347 -5.90 -16.20 0.95
C GLN A 347 -5.30 -14.84 0.64
N TYR A 348 -5.12 -14.49 -0.64
CA TYR A 348 -4.69 -13.14 -1.03
C TYR A 348 -5.69 -12.06 -0.61
N ALA A 349 -6.99 -12.33 -0.76
CA ALA A 349 -8.04 -11.43 -0.29
C ALA A 349 -8.01 -11.26 1.24
N GLU A 350 -7.76 -12.34 1.99
CA GLU A 350 -7.59 -12.32 3.44
C GLU A 350 -6.33 -11.54 3.84
N CYS A 351 -5.17 -11.74 3.17
CA CYS A 351 -3.94 -10.97 3.40
C CYS A 351 -4.16 -9.47 3.19
N TRP A 352 -4.82 -9.08 2.10
CA TRP A 352 -5.18 -7.68 1.82
C TRP A 352 -6.10 -7.12 2.90
N SER A 353 -7.14 -7.85 3.28
CA SER A 353 -8.12 -7.39 4.26
C SER A 353 -7.50 -7.24 5.65
N LEU A 354 -6.67 -8.20 6.09
CA LEU A 354 -5.93 -8.12 7.34
C LEU A 354 -4.96 -6.92 7.34
N ALA A 355 -4.14 -6.78 6.29
CA ALA A 355 -3.22 -5.67 6.16
C ALA A 355 -3.97 -4.32 6.17
N THR A 356 -5.16 -4.25 5.53
CA THR A 356 -6.00 -3.05 5.57
C THR A 356 -6.39 -2.69 7.01
N VAL A 357 -6.82 -3.67 7.81
CA VAL A 357 -7.18 -3.45 9.22
C VAL A 357 -5.97 -2.99 10.04
N LEU A 358 -4.82 -3.61 9.86
CA LEU A 358 -3.58 -3.20 10.54
C LEU A 358 -3.18 -1.77 10.16
N CYS A 359 -3.27 -1.41 8.88
CA CYS A 359 -2.95 -0.06 8.39
C CYS A 359 -3.96 1.03 8.83
N MET A 360 -5.13 0.67 9.38
CA MET A 360 -6.05 1.66 9.98
C MET A 360 -5.47 2.38 11.20
N LYS A 361 -4.36 1.88 11.74
CA LYS A 361 -3.60 2.46 12.84
C LYS A 361 -2.15 2.70 12.39
N PRO A 362 -1.89 3.80 11.67
CA PRO A 362 -0.61 4.02 10.97
C PRO A 362 0.61 4.02 11.89
N GLU A 363 0.50 4.57 13.09
CA GLU A 363 1.58 4.61 14.08
C GLU A 363 1.94 3.20 14.56
N GLN A 364 0.91 2.37 14.86
CA GLN A 364 1.12 0.98 15.28
C GLN A 364 1.67 0.14 14.12
N PHE A 365 1.20 0.38 12.89
CA PHE A 365 1.75 -0.31 11.73
C PHE A 365 3.22 0.07 11.48
N SER A 366 3.58 1.34 11.65
CA SER A 366 4.98 1.77 11.56
C SER A 366 5.87 1.17 12.66
N GLN A 367 5.34 1.04 13.89
CA GLN A 367 6.02 0.36 14.98
C GLN A 367 6.18 -1.14 14.68
N LEU A 368 5.17 -1.79 14.11
CA LEU A 368 5.23 -3.18 13.65
C LEU A 368 6.37 -3.38 12.62
N VAL A 369 6.51 -2.49 11.66
CA VAL A 369 7.60 -2.52 10.68
C VAL A 369 8.98 -2.48 11.37
N LEU A 370 9.15 -1.63 12.39
CA LEU A 370 10.40 -1.54 13.16
C LEU A 370 10.67 -2.81 13.97
N ASP A 371 9.66 -3.37 14.62
CA ASP A 371 9.80 -4.61 15.40
C ASP A 371 10.19 -5.79 14.50
N LEU A 372 9.48 -5.94 13.36
CA LEU A 372 9.79 -6.96 12.37
C LEU A 372 11.20 -6.80 11.79
N ARG A 373 11.67 -5.55 11.58
CA ARG A 373 13.07 -5.30 11.20
C ARG A 373 14.06 -5.84 12.21
N GLY A 374 13.73 -5.79 13.49
CA GLY A 374 14.50 -6.37 14.59
C GLY A 374 14.47 -7.90 14.65
N GLY A 375 13.70 -8.57 13.81
CA GLY A 375 13.53 -10.03 13.80
C GLY A 375 12.35 -10.54 14.62
N GLY A 376 11.41 -9.66 15.00
CA GLY A 376 10.16 -10.04 15.63
C GLY A 376 9.35 -11.02 14.78
N GLN A 377 8.69 -11.97 15.44
CA GLN A 377 7.75 -12.87 14.76
C GLN A 377 6.45 -12.11 14.46
N PRO A 378 5.88 -12.18 13.24
CA PRO A 378 4.77 -11.33 12.85
C PRO A 378 3.56 -11.38 13.79
N LEU A 379 3.11 -12.55 14.20
CA LEU A 379 1.97 -12.67 15.10
C LEU A 379 2.27 -12.08 16.49
N ALA A 380 3.40 -12.42 17.10
CA ALA A 380 3.78 -11.93 18.42
C ALA A 380 3.99 -10.40 18.44
N ALA A 381 4.58 -9.85 17.36
CA ALA A 381 4.74 -8.42 17.18
C ALA A 381 3.38 -7.70 17.08
N ILE A 382 2.44 -8.26 16.29
CA ILE A 382 1.08 -7.72 16.16
C ILE A 382 0.35 -7.77 17.50
N GLU A 383 0.37 -8.90 18.22
CA GLU A 383 -0.27 -9.02 19.53
C GLU A 383 0.25 -7.98 20.52
N THR A 384 1.57 -7.77 20.54
CA THR A 384 2.23 -6.81 21.44
C THR A 384 1.86 -5.36 21.07
N ILE A 385 1.99 -5.00 19.80
CA ILE A 385 1.86 -3.60 19.34
C ILE A 385 0.39 -3.16 19.29
N TYR A 386 -0.50 -4.08 18.94
CA TYR A 386 -1.94 -3.80 18.89
C TYR A 386 -2.64 -4.09 20.23
N GLU A 387 -1.87 -4.52 21.26
CA GLU A 387 -2.35 -4.83 22.62
C GLU A 387 -3.55 -5.78 22.60
N SER A 388 -3.44 -6.86 21.80
CA SER A 388 -4.57 -7.74 21.55
C SER A 388 -4.10 -9.17 21.29
N THR A 389 -4.82 -10.17 21.76
CA THR A 389 -4.53 -11.56 21.45
C THR A 389 -4.96 -11.93 20.02
N GLU A 390 -4.37 -12.99 19.43
CA GLU A 390 -4.79 -13.50 18.11
C GLU A 390 -6.31 -13.68 18.00
N ALA A 391 -6.93 -14.27 19.02
CA ALA A 391 -8.37 -14.50 19.04
C ALA A 391 -9.16 -13.19 18.97
N ALA A 392 -8.78 -12.18 19.76
CA ALA A 392 -9.43 -10.87 19.77
C ALA A 392 -9.18 -10.10 18.47
N LEU A 393 -7.98 -10.19 17.88
CA LEU A 393 -7.66 -9.63 16.58
C LEU A 393 -8.52 -10.29 15.47
N THR A 394 -8.66 -11.62 15.49
CA THR A 394 -9.46 -12.36 14.51
C THR A 394 -10.94 -11.97 14.61
N GLU A 395 -11.51 -11.88 15.81
CA GLU A 395 -12.90 -11.44 15.98
C GLU A 395 -13.10 -9.96 15.61
N GLY A 396 -12.17 -9.09 15.93
CA GLY A 396 -12.20 -7.69 15.52
C GLY A 396 -12.15 -7.52 14.00
N TRP A 397 -11.25 -8.25 13.33
CA TRP A 397 -11.16 -8.29 11.87
C TRP A 397 -12.43 -8.83 11.23
N LYS A 398 -12.97 -9.95 11.74
CA LYS A 398 -14.25 -10.54 11.31
C LYS A 398 -15.39 -9.52 11.43
N ALA A 399 -15.49 -8.82 12.55
CA ALA A 399 -16.53 -7.81 12.77
C ALA A 399 -16.45 -6.70 11.71
N LEU A 400 -15.25 -6.21 11.39
CA LEU A 400 -15.02 -5.20 10.34
C LEU A 400 -15.36 -5.75 8.95
N ALA A 401 -14.92 -6.96 8.62
CA ALA A 401 -15.19 -7.58 7.33
C ALA A 401 -16.69 -7.81 7.08
N LEU A 402 -17.44 -8.23 8.11
CA LEU A 402 -18.89 -8.43 8.00
C LEU A 402 -19.68 -7.11 7.86
N GLN A 403 -19.15 -6.00 8.34
CA GLN A 403 -19.76 -4.67 8.22
C GLN A 403 -19.44 -3.99 6.88
N ALA A 404 -18.41 -4.45 6.15
CA ALA A 404 -18.06 -3.92 4.84
C ALA A 404 -19.26 -4.11 3.88
N ARG A 405 -19.72 -3.01 3.27
CA ARG A 405 -20.88 -2.96 2.34
C ARG A 405 -20.44 -3.17 0.90
#